data_c59358ae9fad24130cae3bf47905d15e
#
_entry.id   c59358ae9fad24130cae3bf47905d15e
#
_cell.length_a   1.000
_cell.length_b   1.000
_cell.length_c   1.000
_cell.angle_alpha   90.00
_cell.angle_beta   90.00
_cell.angle_gamma   90.00
#
_symmetry.space_group_name_H-M   'P 1'
#
loop_
_entity.id
_entity.type
_entity.pdbx_description
1 polymer ?
#
loop_
_entity_poly.entity_id
_entity_poly.type
_entity_poly.pdbx_seq_one_letter_code
_entity_poly.pdbx_strand_id
1 'polypeptide(L)'
;KVLEQNYEEPSEAFSDFVEGYASGRTDAALNEMILQLYEFSRSYPWPEKWLDSFVGIYRIENREELDRAEWLAPLTQNIRFVLKDCEQLLKQALAVTQQDDGPDMYEKAVRSDLEKYESLSKLTSFCELSVALSDIKYDRLASSRGFEGDPDKLELVKSLREQAKDVVKKLCRQYFFCSPEMMIGQLERTEPMLEEVVRLTKQFADEFAAAKRRKNLVDFHDVEHFALQILVDEETEKAKKTAEEFRDTFEEIMIDEYQDSNEVQETLLRSISREERGENNIFMVGDVKQSIYRFRLARPELFMKKYDSYSLEESTTQRIDLHKNFRSREEVLTCTNDIFYKIMARSLGNVEYDAEAALYPGASYPAIEMKKTAGKEETAEEQTKQSIADFTPEILLADSNDELLEDTEFSDKKTLEAKIVAEEIRHLMKTQPVTDKATGELRAARYSDIVILLRSLSGWADSLVEVLNGNGIPAHTVSSTGYFSTVEVQTVLSMLRLLDNPRQDIPMAAVLRSPMAGLTDEELAVLRLEDGSVPFHEAVLELAEGLYEEDGQKEIS
;
A
#
# COMPACT_ATOMS: atom_id res chain seq x y z
N LYS A 1 1.95 -20.83 21.18
CA LYS A 1 1.54 -21.11 22.56
C LYS A 1 0.01 -21.15 22.72
N VAL A 2 -0.72 -20.08 22.34
CA VAL A 2 -2.20 -20.04 22.45
C VAL A 2 -2.82 -21.18 21.65
N LEU A 3 -2.46 -21.34 20.37
CA LEU A 3 -2.95 -22.44 19.55
C LEU A 3 -2.56 -23.81 20.11
N GLU A 4 -1.32 -23.99 20.55
CA GLU A 4 -0.84 -25.24 21.18
C GLU A 4 -1.71 -25.66 22.36
N GLN A 5 -2.05 -24.72 23.26
CA GLN A 5 -2.93 -24.97 24.39
C GLN A 5 -4.33 -25.43 23.97
N ASN A 6 -4.88 -24.81 22.90
CA ASN A 6 -6.19 -25.19 22.39
C ASN A 6 -6.17 -26.51 21.58
N TYR A 7 -5.02 -26.96 21.06
CA TYR A 7 -4.85 -28.28 20.48
C TYR A 7 -4.81 -29.41 21.52
N GLU A 8 -4.39 -29.10 22.75
CA GLU A 8 -4.38 -30.12 23.82
C GLU A 8 -5.79 -30.54 24.21
N GLU A 9 -6.75 -29.59 24.27
CA GLU A 9 -8.16 -29.84 24.57
C GLU A 9 -9.04 -29.05 23.58
N PRO A 10 -9.18 -29.51 22.32
CA PRO A 10 -9.88 -28.74 21.29
C PRO A 10 -11.40 -28.73 21.51
N SER A 11 -12.00 -27.53 21.48
CA SER A 11 -13.44 -27.39 21.34
C SER A 11 -13.89 -27.69 19.91
N GLU A 12 -15.19 -27.96 19.71
CA GLU A 12 -15.76 -28.14 18.38
C GLU A 12 -15.56 -26.90 17.53
N ALA A 13 -15.83 -25.69 18.07
CA ALA A 13 -15.62 -24.43 17.38
C ALA A 13 -14.15 -24.18 17.00
N PHE A 14 -13.20 -24.56 17.86
CA PHE A 14 -11.77 -24.48 17.53
C PHE A 14 -11.39 -25.44 16.41
N SER A 15 -11.92 -26.66 16.43
CA SER A 15 -11.66 -27.65 15.39
C SER A 15 -12.20 -27.17 14.03
N ASP A 16 -13.43 -26.67 13.99
CA ASP A 16 -14.06 -26.10 12.80
C ASP A 16 -13.30 -24.87 12.28
N PHE A 17 -12.83 -24.01 13.19
CA PHE A 17 -12.01 -22.86 12.83
C PHE A 17 -10.68 -23.27 12.19
N VAL A 18 -9.99 -24.25 12.77
CA VAL A 18 -8.74 -24.79 12.22
C VAL A 18 -8.97 -25.45 10.87
N GLU A 19 -9.98 -26.32 10.74
CA GLU A 19 -10.30 -26.98 9.48
C GLU A 19 -10.70 -26.00 8.38
N GLY A 20 -11.40 -24.92 8.73
CA GLY A 20 -11.86 -23.92 7.78
C GLY A 20 -10.77 -22.97 7.29
N TYR A 21 -9.80 -22.62 8.14
CA TYR A 21 -8.85 -21.54 7.86
C TYR A 21 -7.37 -21.93 7.90
N ALA A 22 -6.98 -23.09 8.44
CA ALA A 22 -5.62 -23.55 8.33
C ALA A 22 -5.32 -24.02 6.90
N SER A 23 -4.45 -23.29 6.21
CA SER A 23 -4.03 -23.68 4.86
C SER A 23 -2.87 -24.67 4.93
N GLY A 24 -3.12 -25.93 4.67
CA GLY A 24 -2.08 -26.93 4.54
C GLY A 24 -1.59 -27.51 5.87
N ARG A 25 -0.27 -27.48 6.11
CA ARG A 25 0.38 -28.14 7.25
C ARG A 25 0.86 -27.18 8.34
N THR A 26 0.45 -25.91 8.28
CA THR A 26 0.96 -24.88 9.19
C THR A 26 -0.18 -24.00 9.71
N ASP A 27 -0.03 -23.50 10.94
CA ASP A 27 -0.95 -22.56 11.58
C ASP A 27 -0.64 -21.09 11.24
N ALA A 28 0.18 -20.84 10.21
CA ALA A 28 0.63 -19.49 9.89
C ALA A 28 -0.55 -18.55 9.60
N ALA A 29 -1.56 -19.01 8.85
CA ALA A 29 -2.75 -18.21 8.54
C ALA A 29 -3.58 -17.89 9.79
N LEU A 30 -3.72 -18.84 10.72
CA LEU A 30 -4.44 -18.64 11.98
C LEU A 30 -3.69 -17.64 12.88
N ASN A 31 -2.38 -17.79 12.99
CA ASN A 31 -1.53 -16.85 13.73
C ASN A 31 -1.64 -15.44 13.18
N GLU A 32 -1.55 -15.29 11.86
CA GLU A 32 -1.67 -14.00 11.17
C GLU A 32 -3.04 -13.35 11.44
N MET A 33 -4.12 -14.13 11.35
CA MET A 33 -5.48 -13.63 11.61
C MET A 33 -5.64 -13.14 13.06
N ILE A 34 -5.17 -13.90 14.05
CA ILE A 34 -5.22 -13.51 15.46
C ILE A 34 -4.39 -12.25 15.71
N LEU A 35 -3.18 -12.17 15.14
CA LEU A 35 -2.31 -11.02 15.30
C LEU A 35 -2.90 -9.77 14.67
N GLN A 36 -3.40 -9.85 13.45
CA GLN A 36 -4.04 -8.72 12.76
C GLN A 36 -5.27 -8.23 13.52
N LEU A 37 -6.11 -9.15 14.02
CA LEU A 37 -7.29 -8.78 14.79
C LEU A 37 -6.91 -8.14 16.13
N TYR A 38 -5.88 -8.65 16.80
CA TYR A 38 -5.32 -8.05 18.01
C TYR A 38 -4.81 -6.64 17.74
N GLU A 39 -3.93 -6.45 16.75
CA GLU A 39 -3.36 -5.15 16.41
C GLU A 39 -4.46 -4.15 16.05
N PHE A 40 -5.45 -4.59 15.25
CA PHE A 40 -6.55 -3.73 14.86
C PHE A 40 -7.41 -3.32 16.08
N SER A 41 -7.70 -4.24 16.99
CA SER A 41 -8.46 -3.94 18.20
C SER A 41 -7.78 -2.89 19.09
N ARG A 42 -6.43 -2.84 19.08
CA ARG A 42 -5.64 -1.87 19.86
C ARG A 42 -5.75 -0.43 19.37
N SER A 43 -6.31 -0.19 18.19
CA SER A 43 -6.62 1.17 17.71
C SER A 43 -7.91 1.74 18.27
N TYR A 44 -8.68 0.94 19.01
CA TYR A 44 -9.90 1.36 19.69
C TYR A 44 -9.68 1.58 21.19
N PRO A 45 -10.39 2.52 21.80
CA PRO A 45 -10.24 2.83 23.23
C PRO A 45 -10.45 1.62 24.13
N TRP A 46 -11.42 0.77 23.77
CA TRP A 46 -11.82 -0.42 24.53
C TRP A 46 -11.74 -1.67 23.64
N PRO A 47 -10.53 -2.27 23.53
CA PRO A 47 -10.28 -3.39 22.61
C PRO A 47 -11.23 -4.58 22.81
N GLU A 48 -11.50 -4.96 24.07
CA GLU A 48 -12.38 -6.09 24.37
C GLU A 48 -13.83 -5.81 23.97
N LYS A 49 -14.36 -4.62 24.27
CA LYS A 49 -15.70 -4.22 23.85
C LYS A 49 -15.84 -4.18 22.32
N TRP A 50 -14.78 -3.70 21.64
CA TRP A 50 -14.76 -3.69 20.20
C TRP A 50 -14.75 -5.12 19.63
N LEU A 51 -13.93 -6.03 20.17
CA LEU A 51 -13.89 -7.44 19.78
C LEU A 51 -15.26 -8.12 19.99
N ASP A 52 -15.96 -7.82 21.10
CA ASP A 52 -17.31 -8.36 21.35
C ASP A 52 -18.33 -7.83 20.35
N SER A 53 -18.23 -6.56 19.96
CA SER A 53 -19.11 -5.95 18.96
C SER A 53 -18.86 -6.48 17.55
N PHE A 54 -17.63 -6.93 17.26
CA PHE A 54 -17.21 -7.37 15.94
C PHE A 54 -18.03 -8.55 15.40
N VAL A 55 -18.33 -9.54 16.23
CA VAL A 55 -19.18 -10.68 15.85
C VAL A 55 -20.58 -10.23 15.47
N GLY A 56 -21.14 -9.28 16.23
CA GLY A 56 -22.49 -8.76 16.00
C GLY A 56 -22.69 -8.08 14.65
N ILE A 57 -21.63 -7.52 14.06
CA ILE A 57 -21.66 -6.86 12.74
C ILE A 57 -22.07 -7.85 11.62
N TYR A 58 -21.76 -9.14 11.78
CA TYR A 58 -22.04 -10.19 10.81
C TYR A 58 -23.29 -11.01 11.09
N ARG A 59 -24.03 -10.70 12.18
CA ARG A 59 -25.35 -11.31 12.48
C ARG A 59 -26.40 -10.69 11.59
N ILE A 60 -26.74 -11.38 10.52
CA ILE A 60 -27.69 -10.93 9.49
C ILE A 60 -28.78 -11.99 9.38
N GLU A 61 -30.03 -11.66 9.64
CA GLU A 61 -31.15 -12.59 9.61
C GLU A 61 -31.97 -12.51 8.31
N ASN A 62 -31.94 -11.37 7.63
CA ASN A 62 -32.76 -11.14 6.44
C ASN A 62 -32.11 -10.21 5.43
N ARG A 63 -32.74 -10.10 4.25
CA ARG A 63 -32.22 -9.25 3.14
C ARG A 63 -32.15 -7.76 3.51
N GLU A 64 -33.08 -7.24 4.30
CA GLU A 64 -33.08 -5.82 4.68
C GLU A 64 -31.92 -5.49 5.58
N GLU A 65 -31.55 -6.39 6.49
CA GLU A 65 -30.38 -6.25 7.34
C GLU A 65 -29.09 -6.38 6.53
N LEU A 66 -29.05 -7.32 5.57
CA LEU A 66 -27.90 -7.46 4.66
C LEU A 66 -27.67 -6.17 3.86
N ASP A 67 -28.72 -5.58 3.32
CA ASP A 67 -28.62 -4.32 2.56
C ASP A 67 -28.22 -3.11 3.43
N ARG A 68 -28.50 -3.15 4.75
CA ARG A 68 -28.12 -2.10 5.72
C ARG A 68 -26.76 -2.32 6.35
N ALA A 69 -26.12 -3.47 6.10
CA ALA A 69 -24.81 -3.78 6.67
C ALA A 69 -23.75 -2.75 6.25
N GLU A 70 -23.17 -2.04 7.23
CA GLU A 70 -22.21 -0.97 6.99
C GLU A 70 -20.98 -1.44 6.21
N TRP A 71 -20.53 -2.68 6.45
CA TRP A 71 -19.40 -3.27 5.75
C TRP A 71 -19.68 -3.60 4.27
N LEU A 72 -20.97 -3.75 3.90
CA LEU A 72 -21.40 -4.05 2.52
C LEU A 72 -21.63 -2.77 1.70
N ALA A 73 -21.90 -1.64 2.34
CA ALA A 73 -22.18 -0.38 1.66
C ALA A 73 -21.04 0.11 0.74
N PRO A 74 -19.76 0.10 1.15
CA PRO A 74 -18.65 0.48 0.27
C PRO A 74 -18.51 -0.47 -0.95
N LEU A 75 -18.74 -1.76 -0.76
CA LEU A 75 -18.71 -2.74 -1.84
C LEU A 75 -19.83 -2.46 -2.85
N THR A 76 -21.05 -2.26 -2.37
CA THR A 76 -22.21 -1.93 -3.22
C THR A 76 -21.98 -0.64 -4.00
N GLN A 77 -21.41 0.36 -3.37
CA GLN A 77 -21.02 1.62 -4.03
C GLN A 77 -19.98 1.40 -5.12
N ASN A 78 -18.94 0.63 -4.84
CA ASN A 78 -17.90 0.31 -5.82
C ASN A 78 -18.46 -0.45 -7.03
N ILE A 79 -19.34 -1.42 -6.81
CA ILE A 79 -20.01 -2.15 -7.89
C ILE A 79 -20.80 -1.18 -8.81
N ARG A 80 -21.49 -0.20 -8.21
CA ARG A 80 -22.23 0.82 -8.97
C ARG A 80 -21.30 1.71 -9.80
N PHE A 81 -20.13 2.07 -9.32
CA PHE A 81 -19.13 2.81 -10.10
C PHE A 81 -18.65 2.00 -11.29
N VAL A 82 -18.30 0.74 -11.06
CA VAL A 82 -17.88 -0.17 -12.12
C VAL A 82 -18.97 -0.34 -13.20
N LEU A 83 -20.24 -0.42 -12.80
CA LEU A 83 -21.36 -0.46 -13.74
C LEU A 83 -21.52 0.85 -14.53
N LYS A 84 -21.28 2.01 -13.93
CA LYS A 84 -21.25 3.30 -14.63
C LYS A 84 -20.10 3.40 -15.65
N ASP A 85 -18.95 2.84 -15.35
CA ASP A 85 -17.86 2.76 -16.33
C ASP A 85 -18.26 1.90 -17.53
N CYS A 86 -18.94 0.78 -17.29
CA CYS A 86 -19.52 -0.04 -18.34
C CYS A 86 -20.55 0.72 -19.19
N GLU A 87 -21.38 1.59 -18.58
CA GLU A 87 -22.27 2.48 -19.32
C GLU A 87 -21.48 3.39 -20.28
N GLN A 88 -20.35 3.94 -19.84
CA GLN A 88 -19.52 4.80 -20.70
C GLN A 88 -18.94 4.03 -21.88
N LEU A 89 -18.47 2.80 -21.67
CA LEU A 89 -18.01 1.92 -22.75
C LEU A 89 -19.13 1.68 -23.77
N LEU A 90 -20.36 1.41 -23.30
CA LEU A 90 -21.51 1.16 -24.19
C LEU A 90 -22.00 2.44 -24.88
N LYS A 91 -21.91 3.62 -24.24
CA LYS A 91 -22.18 4.92 -24.89
C LYS A 91 -21.18 5.20 -26.00
N GLN A 92 -19.90 4.91 -25.79
CA GLN A 92 -18.89 5.02 -26.83
C GLN A 92 -19.19 4.04 -27.99
N ALA A 93 -19.48 2.78 -27.66
CA ALA A 93 -19.87 1.79 -28.67
C ALA A 93 -21.08 2.25 -29.47
N LEU A 94 -22.11 2.79 -28.81
CA LEU A 94 -23.32 3.30 -29.47
C LEU A 94 -23.00 4.50 -30.39
N ALA A 95 -22.16 5.43 -29.93
CA ALA A 95 -21.74 6.56 -30.76
C ALA A 95 -21.00 6.12 -32.04
N VAL A 96 -20.17 5.07 -31.96
CA VAL A 96 -19.48 4.51 -33.12
C VAL A 96 -20.46 3.84 -34.08
N THR A 97 -21.52 3.16 -33.59
CA THR A 97 -22.55 2.56 -34.48
C THR A 97 -23.33 3.59 -35.27
N GLN A 98 -23.40 4.84 -34.83
CA GLN A 98 -24.16 5.92 -35.44
C GLN A 98 -23.34 6.79 -36.39
N GLN A 99 -22.08 6.49 -36.65
CA GLN A 99 -21.24 7.15 -37.64
C GLN A 99 -21.58 6.64 -39.03
N ASP A 100 -21.36 7.45 -40.08
CA ASP A 100 -21.73 7.13 -41.47
C ASP A 100 -21.15 5.81 -41.97
N ASP A 101 -19.95 5.44 -41.52
CA ASP A 101 -19.24 4.20 -41.84
C ASP A 101 -19.21 3.21 -40.67
N GLY A 102 -20.02 3.45 -39.63
CA GLY A 102 -20.14 2.61 -38.43
C GLY A 102 -21.06 1.39 -38.66
N PRO A 103 -20.99 0.38 -37.77
CA PRO A 103 -21.82 -0.81 -37.83
C PRO A 103 -23.23 -0.57 -37.28
N ASP A 104 -24.09 0.14 -38.02
CA ASP A 104 -25.45 0.50 -37.64
C ASP A 104 -26.33 -0.70 -37.26
N MET A 105 -26.08 -1.87 -37.88
CA MET A 105 -26.78 -3.11 -37.58
C MET A 105 -26.55 -3.59 -36.11
N TYR A 106 -25.56 -3.05 -35.39
CA TYR A 106 -25.30 -3.35 -33.98
C TYR A 106 -26.01 -2.38 -33.01
N GLU A 107 -26.51 -1.23 -33.51
CA GLU A 107 -27.11 -0.18 -32.69
C GLU A 107 -28.18 -0.72 -31.73
N LYS A 108 -29.11 -1.53 -32.24
CA LYS A 108 -30.20 -2.08 -31.45
C LYS A 108 -29.71 -2.91 -30.26
N ALA A 109 -28.72 -3.76 -30.48
CA ALA A 109 -28.19 -4.64 -29.42
C ALA A 109 -27.36 -3.84 -28.39
N VAL A 110 -26.56 -2.87 -28.85
CA VAL A 110 -25.77 -2.00 -27.97
C VAL A 110 -26.68 -1.11 -27.13
N ARG A 111 -27.72 -0.53 -27.72
CA ARG A 111 -28.73 0.28 -27.02
C ARG A 111 -29.47 -0.54 -25.95
N SER A 112 -29.91 -1.74 -26.27
CA SER A 112 -30.55 -2.65 -25.32
C SER A 112 -29.63 -3.00 -24.16
N ASP A 113 -28.34 -3.21 -24.42
CA ASP A 113 -27.38 -3.46 -23.36
C ASP A 113 -27.17 -2.20 -22.49
N LEU A 114 -27.03 -1.02 -23.11
CA LEU A 114 -26.88 0.26 -22.39
C LEU A 114 -28.05 0.51 -21.42
N GLU A 115 -29.29 0.33 -21.88
CA GLU A 115 -30.51 0.48 -21.05
C GLU A 115 -30.47 -0.45 -19.82
N LYS A 116 -29.97 -1.68 -19.97
CA LYS A 116 -29.78 -2.62 -18.84
C LYS A 116 -28.78 -2.08 -17.83
N TYR A 117 -27.62 -1.63 -18.29
CA TYR A 117 -26.58 -1.09 -17.39
C TYR A 117 -27.04 0.20 -16.70
N GLU A 118 -27.73 1.09 -17.40
CA GLU A 118 -28.34 2.30 -16.80
C GLU A 118 -29.40 1.98 -15.73
N SER A 119 -30.07 0.84 -15.86
CA SER A 119 -31.00 0.36 -14.85
C SER A 119 -30.26 -0.23 -13.65
N LEU A 120 -29.21 -1.03 -13.88
CA LEU A 120 -28.41 -1.66 -12.84
C LEU A 120 -27.66 -0.62 -11.98
N SER A 121 -27.07 0.40 -12.61
CA SER A 121 -26.30 1.43 -11.89
C SER A 121 -27.15 2.32 -10.96
N LYS A 122 -28.48 2.33 -11.14
CA LYS A 122 -29.43 3.03 -10.28
C LYS A 122 -29.81 2.24 -9.03
N LEU A 123 -29.62 0.91 -9.04
CA LEU A 123 -29.93 0.08 -7.89
C LEU A 123 -28.97 0.41 -6.72
N THR A 124 -29.52 0.55 -5.53
CA THR A 124 -28.77 0.86 -4.31
C THR A 124 -28.67 -0.31 -3.35
N SER A 125 -29.52 -1.34 -3.53
CA SER A 125 -29.55 -2.55 -2.74
C SER A 125 -28.60 -3.59 -3.35
N PHE A 126 -27.77 -4.20 -2.50
CA PHE A 126 -26.91 -5.31 -2.90
C PHE A 126 -27.73 -6.53 -3.33
N CYS A 127 -28.82 -6.80 -2.60
CA CYS A 127 -29.72 -7.91 -2.91
C CYS A 127 -30.40 -7.75 -4.27
N GLU A 128 -30.87 -6.52 -4.61
CA GLU A 128 -31.47 -6.24 -5.92
C GLU A 128 -30.42 -6.38 -7.04
N LEU A 129 -29.20 -5.85 -6.83
CA LEU A 129 -28.09 -6.02 -7.77
C LEU A 129 -27.75 -7.49 -8.00
N SER A 130 -27.72 -8.31 -6.94
CA SER A 130 -27.46 -9.76 -7.04
C SER A 130 -28.46 -10.45 -7.94
N VAL A 131 -29.76 -10.18 -7.76
CA VAL A 131 -30.82 -10.77 -8.57
C VAL A 131 -30.73 -10.28 -10.01
N ALA A 132 -30.60 -8.98 -10.22
CA ALA A 132 -30.61 -8.39 -11.55
C ALA A 132 -29.39 -8.79 -12.40
N LEU A 133 -28.20 -8.91 -11.77
CA LEU A 133 -26.99 -9.34 -12.46
C LEU A 133 -26.98 -10.84 -12.77
N SER A 134 -27.57 -11.67 -11.90
CA SER A 134 -27.68 -13.11 -12.14
C SER A 134 -28.59 -13.45 -13.33
N ASP A 135 -29.59 -12.64 -13.58
CA ASP A 135 -30.57 -12.84 -14.67
C ASP A 135 -30.27 -12.04 -15.95
N ILE A 136 -29.12 -11.34 -16.01
CA ILE A 136 -28.79 -10.47 -17.15
C ILE A 136 -28.65 -11.27 -18.45
N LYS A 137 -29.41 -10.90 -19.45
CA LYS A 137 -29.39 -11.52 -20.81
C LYS A 137 -29.01 -10.47 -21.84
N TYR A 138 -28.10 -10.85 -22.72
CA TYR A 138 -27.62 -10.00 -23.79
C TYR A 138 -28.19 -10.42 -25.14
N ASP A 139 -28.61 -9.42 -25.93
CA ASP A 139 -29.06 -9.67 -27.28
C ASP A 139 -27.90 -10.11 -28.19
N ARG A 140 -28.20 -10.97 -29.18
CA ARG A 140 -27.20 -11.35 -30.18
C ARG A 140 -26.94 -10.18 -31.11
N LEU A 141 -25.66 -9.96 -31.44
CA LEU A 141 -25.31 -9.04 -32.51
C LEU A 141 -25.83 -9.58 -33.87
N ALA A 142 -26.24 -8.68 -34.71
CA ALA A 142 -26.58 -9.01 -36.09
C ALA A 142 -25.37 -9.61 -36.84
N SER A 143 -25.60 -10.29 -37.95
CA SER A 143 -24.50 -10.79 -38.76
C SER A 143 -23.75 -9.64 -39.43
N SER A 144 -22.43 -9.65 -39.33
CA SER A 144 -21.56 -8.69 -40.03
C SER A 144 -21.34 -9.01 -41.50
N ARG A 145 -22.02 -10.05 -42.04
CA ARG A 145 -21.85 -10.48 -43.41
C ARG A 145 -22.44 -9.43 -44.36
N GLY A 146 -21.58 -8.87 -45.22
CA GLY A 146 -21.98 -7.80 -46.15
C GLY A 146 -21.87 -6.38 -45.55
N PHE A 147 -21.21 -6.21 -44.43
CA PHE A 147 -20.89 -4.89 -43.92
C PHE A 147 -19.81 -4.24 -44.79
N GLU A 148 -20.11 -3.04 -45.31
CA GLU A 148 -19.24 -2.28 -46.23
C GLU A 148 -18.57 -1.06 -45.57
N GLY A 149 -18.81 -0.84 -44.29
CA GLY A 149 -18.20 0.24 -43.49
C GLY A 149 -16.79 -0.08 -43.00
N ASP A 150 -16.31 0.70 -42.05
CA ASP A 150 -14.97 0.58 -41.49
C ASP A 150 -14.83 -0.69 -40.61
N PRO A 151 -13.93 -1.63 -40.94
CA PRO A 151 -13.68 -2.84 -40.15
C PRO A 151 -13.15 -2.55 -38.74
N ASP A 152 -12.37 -1.49 -38.57
CA ASP A 152 -11.80 -1.12 -37.24
C ASP A 152 -12.90 -0.66 -36.30
N LYS A 153 -13.90 0.09 -36.82
CA LYS A 153 -15.07 0.51 -36.04
C LYS A 153 -15.95 -0.69 -35.67
N LEU A 154 -16.10 -1.65 -36.57
CA LEU A 154 -16.83 -2.89 -36.30
C LEU A 154 -16.19 -3.66 -35.15
N GLU A 155 -14.86 -3.79 -35.15
CA GLU A 155 -14.11 -4.50 -34.10
C GLU A 155 -14.12 -3.71 -32.81
N LEU A 156 -13.97 -2.38 -32.85
CA LEU A 156 -14.07 -1.50 -31.70
C LEU A 156 -15.41 -1.66 -30.96
N VAL A 157 -16.53 -1.65 -31.67
CA VAL A 157 -17.86 -1.83 -31.04
C VAL A 157 -17.97 -3.19 -30.36
N LYS A 158 -17.47 -4.26 -31.01
CA LYS A 158 -17.45 -5.60 -30.39
C LYS A 158 -16.59 -5.64 -29.16
N SER A 159 -15.40 -5.06 -29.22
CA SER A 159 -14.44 -5.01 -28.11
C SER A 159 -15.01 -4.26 -26.91
N LEU A 160 -15.54 -3.05 -27.09
CA LEU A 160 -16.13 -2.25 -26.01
C LEU A 160 -17.31 -2.99 -25.36
N ARG A 161 -18.16 -3.61 -26.17
CA ARG A 161 -19.30 -4.39 -25.68
C ARG A 161 -18.85 -5.63 -24.88
N GLU A 162 -17.84 -6.36 -25.37
CA GLU A 162 -17.34 -7.55 -24.66
C GLU A 162 -16.60 -7.16 -23.37
N GLN A 163 -15.84 -6.07 -23.36
CA GLN A 163 -15.24 -5.53 -22.13
C GLN A 163 -16.30 -5.28 -21.05
N ALA A 164 -17.41 -4.60 -21.38
CA ALA A 164 -18.51 -4.37 -20.45
C ALA A 164 -19.10 -5.68 -19.91
N LYS A 165 -19.29 -6.70 -20.74
CA LYS A 165 -19.80 -8.01 -20.34
C LYS A 165 -18.83 -8.77 -19.46
N ASP A 166 -17.53 -8.71 -19.75
CA ASP A 166 -16.51 -9.42 -18.99
C ASP A 166 -16.37 -8.83 -17.57
N VAL A 167 -16.56 -7.52 -17.45
CA VAL A 167 -16.66 -6.87 -16.14
C VAL A 167 -17.81 -7.44 -15.32
N VAL A 168 -19.02 -7.54 -15.90
CA VAL A 168 -20.16 -8.14 -15.20
C VAL A 168 -19.93 -9.61 -14.85
N LYS A 169 -19.37 -10.40 -15.77
CA LYS A 169 -19.00 -11.80 -15.49
C LYS A 169 -18.04 -11.88 -14.30
N LYS A 170 -17.07 -10.94 -14.22
CA LYS A 170 -16.13 -10.87 -13.10
C LYS A 170 -16.84 -10.50 -11.80
N LEU A 171 -17.72 -9.50 -11.79
CA LEU A 171 -18.54 -9.13 -10.64
C LEU A 171 -19.40 -10.30 -10.15
N CYS A 172 -20.09 -11.00 -11.06
CA CYS A 172 -20.92 -12.16 -10.71
C CYS A 172 -20.08 -13.29 -10.09
N ARG A 173 -18.90 -13.56 -10.65
CA ARG A 173 -18.00 -14.59 -10.11
C ARG A 173 -17.42 -14.23 -8.75
N GLN A 174 -17.17 -12.96 -8.51
CA GLN A 174 -16.47 -12.48 -7.33
C GLN A 174 -17.41 -12.18 -6.15
N TYR A 175 -18.60 -11.59 -6.43
CA TYR A 175 -19.49 -11.07 -5.39
C TYR A 175 -20.91 -11.65 -5.42
N PHE A 176 -21.36 -12.12 -6.58
CA PHE A 176 -22.73 -12.64 -6.77
C PHE A 176 -22.73 -14.11 -7.17
N PHE A 177 -21.80 -14.88 -6.59
CA PHE A 177 -21.68 -16.33 -6.85
C PHE A 177 -22.77 -17.17 -6.17
N CYS A 178 -23.53 -16.59 -5.24
CA CYS A 178 -24.68 -17.21 -4.59
C CYS A 178 -25.82 -16.20 -4.39
N SER A 179 -27.03 -16.71 -4.09
CA SER A 179 -28.17 -15.84 -3.76
C SER A 179 -27.98 -15.15 -2.40
N PRO A 180 -28.67 -13.99 -2.17
CA PRO A 180 -28.64 -13.34 -0.87
C PRO A 180 -29.03 -14.24 0.32
N GLU A 181 -30.01 -15.16 0.13
CA GLU A 181 -30.40 -16.13 1.16
C GLU A 181 -29.30 -17.14 1.47
N MET A 182 -28.58 -17.61 0.44
CA MET A 182 -27.44 -18.50 0.63
C MET A 182 -26.29 -17.75 1.35
N MET A 183 -26.08 -16.48 1.03
CA MET A 183 -25.09 -15.65 1.70
C MET A 183 -25.41 -15.48 3.18
N ILE A 184 -26.66 -15.15 3.52
CA ILE A 184 -27.15 -15.04 4.91
C ILE A 184 -26.92 -16.38 5.65
N GLY A 185 -27.32 -17.50 5.06
CA GLY A 185 -27.09 -18.81 5.67
C GLY A 185 -25.59 -19.18 5.79
N GLN A 186 -24.71 -18.63 4.97
CA GLN A 186 -23.25 -18.78 5.12
C GLN A 186 -22.73 -17.92 6.27
N LEU A 187 -23.20 -16.67 6.40
CA LEU A 187 -22.83 -15.79 7.52
C LEU A 187 -23.23 -16.43 8.87
N GLU A 188 -24.43 -16.98 8.98
CA GLU A 188 -24.90 -17.69 10.16
C GLU A 188 -23.98 -18.86 10.53
N ARG A 189 -23.55 -19.65 9.55
CA ARG A 189 -22.60 -20.76 9.77
C ARG A 189 -21.19 -20.30 10.14
N THR A 190 -20.80 -19.09 9.74
CA THR A 190 -19.48 -18.53 10.04
C THR A 190 -19.43 -17.92 11.44
N GLU A 191 -20.56 -17.58 12.04
CA GLU A 191 -20.62 -16.93 13.35
C GLU A 191 -19.84 -17.67 14.46
N PRO A 192 -19.98 -19.01 14.66
CA PRO A 192 -19.20 -19.71 15.68
C PRO A 192 -17.69 -19.61 15.47
N MET A 193 -17.23 -19.56 14.21
CA MET A 193 -15.82 -19.38 13.88
C MET A 193 -15.34 -17.95 14.18
N LEU A 194 -16.20 -16.94 13.96
CA LEU A 194 -15.90 -15.55 14.34
C LEU A 194 -15.82 -15.39 15.86
N GLU A 195 -16.73 -16.02 16.60
CA GLU A 195 -16.67 -16.07 18.07
C GLU A 195 -15.37 -16.71 18.55
N GLU A 196 -14.96 -17.80 17.90
CA GLU A 196 -13.74 -18.50 18.26
C GLU A 196 -12.47 -17.67 17.98
N VAL A 197 -12.36 -17.01 16.83
CA VAL A 197 -11.20 -16.16 16.56
C VAL A 197 -11.14 -14.97 17.54
N VAL A 198 -12.28 -14.40 17.92
CA VAL A 198 -12.35 -13.35 18.95
C VAL A 198 -11.88 -13.88 20.30
N ARG A 199 -12.35 -15.06 20.71
CA ARG A 199 -11.91 -15.73 21.94
C ARG A 199 -10.41 -15.98 21.96
N LEU A 200 -9.86 -16.51 20.87
CA LEU A 200 -8.42 -16.75 20.72
C LEU A 200 -7.62 -15.45 20.74
N THR A 201 -8.15 -14.38 20.14
CA THR A 201 -7.52 -13.06 20.15
C THR A 201 -7.47 -12.48 21.56
N LYS A 202 -8.53 -12.60 22.34
CA LYS A 202 -8.55 -12.17 23.75
C LYS A 202 -7.55 -13.00 24.58
N GLN A 203 -7.54 -14.33 24.41
CA GLN A 203 -6.57 -15.20 25.07
C GLN A 203 -5.14 -14.82 24.70
N PHE A 204 -4.87 -14.47 23.43
CA PHE A 204 -3.57 -13.98 22.99
C PHE A 204 -3.21 -12.66 23.67
N ALA A 205 -4.15 -11.70 23.75
CA ALA A 205 -3.95 -10.42 24.41
C ALA A 205 -3.51 -10.59 25.87
N ASP A 206 -4.18 -11.47 26.62
CA ASP A 206 -3.87 -11.78 28.02
C ASP A 206 -2.48 -12.41 28.18
N GLU A 207 -2.18 -13.43 27.38
CA GLU A 207 -0.88 -14.11 27.40
C GLU A 207 0.25 -13.19 26.97
N PHE A 208 0.02 -12.32 25.99
CA PHE A 208 1.00 -11.35 25.51
C PHE A 208 1.26 -10.27 26.58
N ALA A 209 0.21 -9.73 27.20
CA ALA A 209 0.32 -8.79 28.32
C ALA A 209 1.08 -9.41 29.49
N ALA A 210 0.78 -10.68 29.84
CA ALA A 210 1.51 -11.40 30.87
C ALA A 210 2.98 -11.63 30.51
N ALA A 211 3.28 -11.90 29.24
CA ALA A 211 4.66 -12.07 28.75
C ALA A 211 5.46 -10.76 28.82
N LYS A 212 4.85 -9.64 28.39
CA LYS A 212 5.44 -8.29 28.51
C LYS A 212 5.71 -7.94 29.98
N ARG A 213 4.75 -8.20 30.86
CA ARG A 213 4.87 -7.94 32.29
C ARG A 213 6.02 -8.72 32.95
N ARG A 214 6.20 -10.01 32.59
CA ARG A 214 7.34 -10.83 33.07
C ARG A 214 8.69 -10.29 32.62
N LYS A 215 8.75 -9.61 31.47
CA LYS A 215 9.98 -9.02 30.93
C LYS A 215 10.16 -7.54 31.30
N ASN A 216 9.22 -6.95 32.05
CA ASN A 216 9.16 -5.50 32.33
C ASN A 216 9.23 -4.65 31.05
N LEU A 217 8.47 -5.06 30.01
CA LEU A 217 8.36 -4.36 28.73
C LEU A 217 6.96 -3.80 28.56
N VAL A 218 6.87 -2.66 27.88
CA VAL A 218 5.63 -2.05 27.39
C VAL A 218 5.86 -1.65 25.93
N ASP A 219 4.82 -1.73 25.11
CA ASP A 219 4.82 -1.16 23.77
C ASP A 219 4.04 0.17 23.75
N PHE A 220 4.02 0.84 22.59
CA PHE A 220 3.34 2.12 22.44
C PHE A 220 1.83 2.02 22.71
N HIS A 221 1.18 0.96 22.28
CA HIS A 221 -0.24 0.74 22.55
C HIS A 221 -0.53 0.56 24.04
N ASP A 222 0.37 -0.11 24.76
CA ASP A 222 0.21 -0.23 26.22
C ASP A 222 0.24 1.13 26.90
N VAL A 223 1.16 2.02 26.49
CA VAL A 223 1.27 3.37 27.06
C VAL A 223 0.00 4.17 26.83
N GLU A 224 -0.54 4.14 25.60
CA GLU A 224 -1.80 4.81 25.25
C GLU A 224 -2.97 4.27 26.09
N HIS A 225 -3.12 2.94 26.19
CA HIS A 225 -4.21 2.34 26.95
C HIS A 225 -4.07 2.51 28.47
N PHE A 226 -2.84 2.52 29.01
CA PHE A 226 -2.64 2.85 30.43
C PHE A 226 -3.00 4.30 30.71
N ALA A 227 -2.66 5.23 29.82
CA ALA A 227 -3.09 6.61 29.94
C ALA A 227 -4.63 6.70 29.90
N LEU A 228 -5.27 5.97 28.98
CA LEU A 228 -6.73 5.93 28.89
C LEU A 228 -7.36 5.39 30.18
N GLN A 229 -6.85 4.29 30.73
CA GLN A 229 -7.34 3.72 32.00
C GLN A 229 -7.21 4.68 33.19
N ILE A 230 -6.18 5.54 33.18
CA ILE A 230 -5.99 6.57 34.23
C ILE A 230 -6.99 7.73 34.05
N LEU A 231 -7.27 8.11 32.80
CA LEU A 231 -8.00 9.34 32.48
C LEU A 231 -9.50 9.14 32.28
N VAL A 232 -9.92 7.97 31.79
CA VAL A 232 -11.31 7.70 31.38
C VAL A 232 -11.83 6.47 32.10
N ASP A 233 -13.11 6.53 32.51
CA ASP A 233 -13.82 5.38 33.05
C ASP A 233 -14.38 4.55 31.91
N GLU A 234 -14.02 3.28 31.86
CA GLU A 234 -14.38 2.39 30.78
C GLU A 234 -15.89 2.11 30.65
N GLU A 235 -16.61 2.03 31.79
CA GLU A 235 -18.03 1.71 31.77
C GLU A 235 -18.88 2.89 31.37
N THR A 236 -18.54 4.07 31.88
CA THR A 236 -19.31 5.30 31.62
C THR A 236 -18.77 6.15 30.49
N GLU A 237 -17.55 5.84 30.03
CA GLU A 237 -16.78 6.59 29.04
C GLU A 237 -16.56 8.07 29.41
N LYS A 238 -16.63 8.38 30.70
CA LYS A 238 -16.46 9.73 31.22
C LYS A 238 -15.07 9.97 31.78
N ALA A 239 -14.65 11.22 31.72
CA ALA A 239 -13.38 11.64 32.31
C ALA A 239 -13.36 11.39 33.83
N LYS A 240 -12.24 10.81 34.32
CA LYS A 240 -11.98 10.63 35.74
C LYS A 240 -11.41 11.92 36.36
N LYS A 241 -11.31 11.95 37.69
CA LYS A 241 -10.75 13.08 38.42
C LYS A 241 -9.35 13.49 37.94
N THR A 242 -8.52 12.52 37.57
CA THR A 242 -7.17 12.79 37.02
C THR A 242 -7.25 13.58 35.70
N ALA A 243 -8.20 13.27 34.83
CA ALA A 243 -8.41 14.03 33.59
C ALA A 243 -8.86 15.46 33.88
N GLU A 244 -9.70 15.66 34.90
CA GLU A 244 -10.12 17.01 35.33
C GLU A 244 -8.92 17.86 35.79
N GLU A 245 -7.92 17.28 36.46
CA GLU A 245 -6.69 17.96 36.86
C GLU A 245 -5.90 18.43 35.64
N PHE A 246 -5.84 17.64 34.57
CA PHE A 246 -5.22 18.04 33.30
C PHE A 246 -6.04 19.13 32.59
N ARG A 247 -7.37 19.04 32.58
CA ARG A 247 -8.27 20.10 32.05
C ARG A 247 -8.01 21.45 32.73
N ASP A 248 -7.74 21.45 34.03
CA ASP A 248 -7.45 22.67 34.78
C ASP A 248 -6.03 23.18 34.54
N THR A 249 -5.11 22.30 34.17
CA THR A 249 -3.68 22.63 33.95
C THR A 249 -3.42 23.14 32.53
N PHE A 250 -4.01 22.52 31.50
CA PHE A 250 -3.75 22.89 30.11
C PHE A 250 -4.61 24.08 29.69
N GLU A 251 -3.97 25.19 29.35
CA GLU A 251 -4.66 26.33 28.76
C GLU A 251 -5.03 26.06 27.30
N GLU A 252 -4.08 25.50 26.54
CA GLU A 252 -4.27 25.13 25.15
C GLU A 252 -3.62 23.76 24.87
N ILE A 253 -4.24 22.98 23.99
CA ILE A 253 -3.77 21.68 23.51
C ILE A 253 -3.58 21.83 22.00
N MET A 254 -2.34 21.73 21.53
CA MET A 254 -1.99 21.89 20.12
C MET A 254 -1.59 20.54 19.52
N ILE A 255 -2.21 20.18 18.40
CA ILE A 255 -2.01 18.89 17.74
C ILE A 255 -1.64 19.15 16.29
N ASP A 256 -0.51 18.59 15.86
CA ASP A 256 -0.08 18.59 14.48
C ASP A 256 -0.39 17.23 13.83
N GLU A 257 -0.50 17.22 12.48
CA GLU A 257 -0.82 16.01 11.70
C GLU A 257 -2.06 15.24 12.19
N TYR A 258 -3.10 15.99 12.60
CA TYR A 258 -4.28 15.39 13.23
C TYR A 258 -5.00 14.35 12.35
N GLN A 259 -4.85 14.38 11.01
CA GLN A 259 -5.38 13.37 10.09
C GLN A 259 -4.81 11.96 10.33
N ASP A 260 -3.69 11.85 11.02
CA ASP A 260 -3.04 10.56 11.34
C ASP A 260 -3.40 10.01 12.73
N SER A 261 -4.31 10.68 13.44
CA SER A 261 -4.80 10.25 14.76
C SER A 261 -5.71 9.03 14.67
N ASN A 262 -5.70 8.20 15.71
CA ASN A 262 -6.62 7.07 15.90
C ASN A 262 -7.68 7.38 16.99
N GLU A 263 -8.63 6.45 17.21
CA GLU A 263 -9.69 6.67 18.21
C GLU A 263 -9.20 6.66 19.65
N VAL A 264 -8.11 5.96 19.96
CA VAL A 264 -7.50 5.99 21.30
C VAL A 264 -6.95 7.38 21.58
N GLN A 265 -6.19 7.95 20.65
CA GLN A 265 -5.62 9.28 20.76
C GLN A 265 -6.69 10.36 20.83
N GLU A 266 -7.75 10.27 19.99
CA GLU A 266 -8.89 11.18 20.05
C GLU A 266 -9.58 11.14 21.42
N THR A 267 -9.80 9.93 21.97
CA THR A 267 -10.42 9.77 23.28
C THR A 267 -9.54 10.33 24.40
N LEU A 268 -8.23 10.12 24.35
CA LEU A 268 -7.27 10.71 25.28
C LEU A 268 -7.31 12.23 25.23
N LEU A 269 -7.21 12.83 24.03
CA LEU A 269 -7.22 14.27 23.84
C LEU A 269 -8.54 14.90 24.31
N ARG A 270 -9.65 14.29 23.96
CA ARG A 270 -10.98 14.72 24.41
C ARG A 270 -11.12 14.66 25.93
N SER A 271 -10.59 13.62 26.58
CA SER A 271 -10.68 13.46 28.03
C SER A 271 -9.99 14.57 28.81
N ILE A 272 -8.87 15.12 28.30
CA ILE A 272 -8.09 16.18 28.91
C ILE A 272 -8.43 17.58 28.41
N SER A 273 -9.27 17.69 27.38
CA SER A 273 -9.76 18.97 26.85
C SER A 273 -10.93 19.51 27.65
N ARG A 274 -11.23 20.81 27.47
CA ARG A 274 -12.40 21.48 28.09
C ARG A 274 -13.65 21.44 27.22
N GLU A 275 -13.66 20.66 26.13
CA GLU A 275 -14.79 20.57 25.19
C GLU A 275 -16.10 20.23 25.91
N GLU A 276 -16.10 19.25 26.83
CA GLU A 276 -17.28 18.86 27.61
C GLU A 276 -17.78 19.96 28.55
N ARG A 277 -16.93 20.95 28.89
CA ARG A 277 -17.30 22.13 29.68
C ARG A 277 -17.82 23.28 28.81
N GLY A 278 -17.80 23.12 27.47
CA GLY A 278 -18.15 24.17 26.52
C GLY A 278 -17.06 25.25 26.35
N GLU A 279 -15.86 24.99 26.85
CA GLU A 279 -14.69 25.86 26.77
C GLU A 279 -13.62 25.18 25.90
N ASN A 280 -13.74 25.29 24.57
CA ASN A 280 -12.82 24.60 23.66
C ASN A 280 -11.42 25.20 23.74
N ASN A 281 -10.43 24.34 24.01
CA ASN A 281 -9.02 24.70 24.12
C ASN A 281 -8.11 23.82 23.27
N ILE A 282 -8.66 23.20 22.21
CA ILE A 282 -7.92 22.37 21.28
C ILE A 282 -7.68 23.12 19.97
N PHE A 283 -6.43 23.17 19.55
CA PHE A 283 -6.02 23.66 18.23
C PHE A 283 -5.40 22.50 17.43
N MET A 284 -6.03 22.14 16.33
CA MET A 284 -5.64 21.01 15.50
C MET A 284 -5.20 21.50 14.12
N VAL A 285 -4.06 20.99 13.65
CA VAL A 285 -3.58 21.22 12.30
C VAL A 285 -3.46 19.88 11.58
N GLY A 286 -3.86 19.85 10.32
CA GLY A 286 -3.76 18.64 9.51
C GLY A 286 -4.19 18.86 8.07
N ASP A 287 -3.88 17.91 7.23
CA ASP A 287 -4.30 17.85 5.85
C ASP A 287 -4.73 16.41 5.48
N VAL A 288 -6.02 16.19 5.38
CA VAL A 288 -6.56 14.85 5.07
C VAL A 288 -6.03 14.27 3.76
N LYS A 289 -5.62 15.12 2.79
CA LYS A 289 -5.00 14.70 1.53
C LYS A 289 -3.63 14.04 1.75
N GLN A 290 -2.99 14.29 2.90
CA GLN A 290 -1.71 13.74 3.32
C GLN A 290 -1.85 12.54 4.27
N SER A 291 -3.06 12.04 4.50
CA SER A 291 -3.29 10.85 5.33
C SER A 291 -2.79 9.60 4.62
N ILE A 292 -1.57 9.19 4.92
CA ILE A 292 -0.89 8.01 4.36
C ILE A 292 -0.65 6.90 5.39
N TYR A 293 -1.03 7.12 6.65
CA TYR A 293 -0.79 6.18 7.75
C TYR A 293 -1.99 5.29 8.11
N ARG A 294 -2.93 5.09 7.19
CA ARG A 294 -4.08 4.19 7.40
C ARG A 294 -3.64 2.76 7.73
N PHE A 295 -2.50 2.31 7.19
CA PHE A 295 -1.89 1.03 7.53
C PHE A 295 -1.35 0.95 8.98
N ARG A 296 -1.22 2.09 9.66
CA ARG A 296 -0.96 2.21 11.11
C ARG A 296 -2.24 2.51 11.90
N LEU A 297 -3.38 2.22 11.32
CA LEU A 297 -4.70 2.38 11.92
C LEU A 297 -5.11 3.83 12.22
N ALA A 298 -4.50 4.80 11.51
CA ALA A 298 -4.98 6.18 11.49
C ALA A 298 -6.42 6.25 10.95
N ARG A 299 -7.22 7.14 11.52
CA ARG A 299 -8.64 7.34 11.22
C ARG A 299 -8.89 8.75 10.67
N PRO A 300 -8.59 9.02 9.40
CA PRO A 300 -8.82 10.34 8.80
C PRO A 300 -10.29 10.78 8.86
N GLU A 301 -11.21 9.84 9.08
CA GLU A 301 -12.64 10.12 9.30
C GLU A 301 -12.87 11.01 10.54
N LEU A 302 -11.99 10.95 11.55
CA LEU A 302 -12.06 11.84 12.73
C LEU A 302 -11.83 13.30 12.33
N PHE A 303 -10.80 13.53 11.50
CA PHE A 303 -10.52 14.84 10.94
C PHE A 303 -11.69 15.33 10.06
N MET A 304 -12.20 14.48 9.17
CA MET A 304 -13.31 14.84 8.27
C MET A 304 -14.59 15.18 9.01
N LYS A 305 -14.92 14.49 10.10
CA LYS A 305 -16.08 14.84 10.95
C LYS A 305 -15.97 16.27 11.47
N LYS A 306 -14.79 16.70 11.93
CA LYS A 306 -14.54 18.06 12.40
C LYS A 306 -14.54 19.05 11.24
N TYR A 307 -13.90 18.71 10.13
CA TYR A 307 -13.87 19.52 8.90
C TYR A 307 -15.26 19.83 8.37
N ASP A 308 -16.16 18.85 8.33
CA ASP A 308 -17.54 19.02 7.84
C ASP A 308 -18.46 19.73 8.85
N SER A 309 -18.16 19.67 10.16
CA SER A 309 -19.02 20.23 11.22
C SER A 309 -18.59 21.61 11.72
N TYR A 310 -17.31 21.97 11.58
CA TYR A 310 -16.78 23.24 12.08
C TYR A 310 -17.11 24.40 11.12
N SER A 311 -17.41 25.58 11.69
CA SER A 311 -17.80 26.76 10.94
C SER A 311 -16.57 27.51 10.37
N LEU A 312 -16.70 28.06 9.17
CA LEU A 312 -15.74 29.03 8.63
C LEU A 312 -15.85 30.41 9.29
N GLU A 313 -17.01 30.70 9.89
CA GLU A 313 -17.22 31.93 10.63
C GLU A 313 -16.67 31.80 12.06
N GLU A 314 -16.39 32.93 12.70
CA GLU A 314 -15.91 32.96 14.08
C GLU A 314 -16.91 32.27 15.02
N SER A 315 -16.46 31.20 15.67
CA SER A 315 -17.26 30.37 16.55
C SER A 315 -16.39 29.61 17.54
N THR A 316 -16.99 28.94 18.51
CA THR A 316 -16.28 28.06 19.45
C THR A 316 -15.66 26.82 18.79
N THR A 317 -16.10 26.46 17.58
CA THR A 317 -15.56 25.39 16.74
C THR A 317 -15.31 25.95 15.34
N GLN A 318 -14.21 26.65 15.18
CA GLN A 318 -13.88 27.34 13.94
C GLN A 318 -12.92 26.51 13.09
N ARG A 319 -13.21 26.46 11.77
CA ARG A 319 -12.33 25.92 10.74
C ARG A 319 -11.60 27.06 10.02
N ILE A 320 -10.30 26.94 9.84
CA ILE A 320 -9.47 27.86 9.09
C ILE A 320 -8.77 27.09 7.98
N ASP A 321 -9.09 27.40 6.72
CA ASP A 321 -8.51 26.72 5.58
C ASP A 321 -7.25 27.43 5.09
N LEU A 322 -6.15 26.69 4.97
CA LEU A 322 -4.86 27.18 4.48
C LEU A 322 -4.63 26.66 3.06
N HIS A 323 -4.67 27.56 2.08
CA HIS A 323 -4.57 27.18 0.67
C HIS A 323 -3.17 27.41 0.07
N LYS A 324 -2.30 28.17 0.75
CA LYS A 324 -1.01 28.56 0.20
C LYS A 324 0.10 27.57 0.57
N ASN A 325 0.79 27.09 -0.46
CA ASN A 325 1.99 26.27 -0.33
C ASN A 325 3.25 27.14 -0.48
N PHE A 326 4.10 27.12 0.55
CA PHE A 326 5.36 27.88 0.60
C PHE A 326 6.60 27.02 0.33
N ARG A 327 6.40 25.75 -0.02
CA ARG A 327 7.48 24.77 -0.20
C ARG A 327 7.84 24.54 -1.65
N SER A 328 6.84 24.51 -2.52
CA SER A 328 6.98 24.07 -3.91
C SER A 328 6.83 25.23 -4.90
N ARG A 329 7.44 25.09 -6.06
CA ARG A 329 7.26 25.99 -7.20
C ARG A 329 5.87 25.82 -7.80
N GLU A 330 5.40 26.85 -8.50
CA GLU A 330 4.07 26.90 -9.12
C GLU A 330 3.87 25.76 -10.13
N GLU A 331 4.87 25.42 -10.92
CA GLU A 331 4.82 24.37 -11.93
C GLU A 331 4.52 23.00 -11.30
N VAL A 332 5.13 22.70 -10.14
CA VAL A 332 4.90 21.47 -9.38
C VAL A 332 3.48 21.46 -8.81
N LEU A 333 3.01 22.57 -8.26
CA LEU A 333 1.66 22.69 -7.69
C LEU A 333 0.59 22.54 -8.78
N THR A 334 0.79 23.17 -9.94
CA THR A 334 -0.12 23.08 -11.08
C THR A 334 -0.24 21.64 -11.58
N CYS A 335 0.88 20.94 -11.76
CA CYS A 335 0.87 19.53 -12.15
C CYS A 335 0.16 18.66 -11.11
N THR A 336 0.44 18.87 -9.82
CA THR A 336 -0.21 18.17 -8.73
C THR A 336 -1.73 18.39 -8.75
N ASN A 337 -2.16 19.65 -8.88
CA ASN A 337 -3.58 19.98 -8.97
C ASN A 337 -4.25 19.31 -10.18
N ASP A 338 -3.60 19.35 -11.36
CA ASP A 338 -4.15 18.75 -12.59
C ASP A 338 -4.38 17.25 -12.46
N ILE A 339 -3.47 16.55 -11.79
CA ILE A 339 -3.62 15.11 -11.49
C ILE A 339 -4.77 14.89 -10.51
N PHE A 340 -4.77 15.60 -9.37
CA PHE A 340 -5.73 15.33 -8.30
C PHE A 340 -7.16 15.78 -8.63
N TYR A 341 -7.36 16.80 -9.45
CA TYR A 341 -8.68 17.12 -10.00
C TYR A 341 -9.30 15.96 -10.81
N LYS A 342 -8.47 15.05 -11.36
CA LYS A 342 -8.92 13.92 -12.16
C LYS A 342 -9.14 12.65 -11.35
N ILE A 343 -8.36 12.46 -10.28
CA ILE A 343 -8.32 11.16 -9.58
C ILE A 343 -8.81 11.20 -8.12
N MET A 344 -8.92 12.38 -7.50
CA MET A 344 -9.35 12.49 -6.10
C MET A 344 -10.79 12.98 -6.01
N ALA A 345 -11.66 12.12 -5.48
CA ALA A 345 -13.06 12.41 -5.24
C ALA A 345 -13.50 11.78 -3.91
N ARG A 346 -14.59 12.25 -3.31
CA ARG A 346 -15.14 11.63 -2.07
C ARG A 346 -15.35 10.13 -2.18
N SER A 347 -15.71 9.66 -3.36
CA SER A 347 -15.91 8.23 -3.64
C SER A 347 -14.61 7.41 -3.68
N LEU A 348 -13.46 8.05 -3.89
CA LEU A 348 -12.17 7.36 -4.07
C LEU A 348 -11.17 7.65 -2.95
N GLY A 349 -11.31 8.77 -2.25
CA GLY A 349 -10.38 9.18 -1.21
C GLY A 349 -11.02 9.88 -0.01
N ASN A 350 -12.34 9.85 0.08
CA ASN A 350 -13.15 10.57 1.08
C ASN A 350 -13.00 12.10 1.04
N VAL A 351 -12.27 12.64 0.07
CA VAL A 351 -12.02 14.08 -0.11
C VAL A 351 -12.44 14.48 -1.51
N GLU A 352 -13.19 15.56 -1.65
CA GLU A 352 -13.42 16.21 -2.93
C GLU A 352 -12.26 17.16 -3.21
N TYR A 353 -11.62 17.00 -4.38
CA TYR A 353 -10.54 17.89 -4.77
C TYR A 353 -11.07 18.98 -5.69
N ASP A 354 -11.45 20.08 -5.10
CA ASP A 354 -12.00 21.26 -5.76
C ASP A 354 -11.06 22.47 -5.63
N ALA A 355 -11.55 23.66 -5.98
CA ALA A 355 -10.78 24.89 -5.86
C ALA A 355 -10.38 25.24 -4.42
N GLU A 356 -11.13 24.76 -3.42
CA GLU A 356 -10.82 24.97 -2.00
C GLU A 356 -9.73 24.00 -1.52
N ALA A 357 -9.72 22.77 -2.05
CA ALA A 357 -8.71 21.76 -1.73
C ALA A 357 -7.40 21.94 -2.53
N ALA A 358 -7.42 22.71 -3.62
CA ALA A 358 -6.27 22.90 -4.50
C ALA A 358 -5.13 23.67 -3.84
N LEU A 359 -3.91 23.43 -4.33
CA LEU A 359 -2.69 24.04 -3.83
C LEU A 359 -2.40 25.34 -4.61
N TYR A 360 -2.15 26.44 -3.90
CA TYR A 360 -1.81 27.73 -4.49
C TYR A 360 -0.39 28.18 -4.09
N PRO A 361 0.38 28.82 -4.98
CA PRO A 361 1.71 29.29 -4.64
C PRO A 361 1.66 30.37 -3.55
N GLY A 362 2.42 30.17 -2.49
CA GLY A 362 2.59 31.12 -1.38
C GLY A 362 3.97 31.73 -1.33
N ALA A 363 4.97 31.12 -1.98
CA ALA A 363 6.33 31.60 -2.10
C ALA A 363 6.63 31.98 -3.55
N SER A 364 7.52 32.97 -3.73
CA SER A 364 8.11 33.30 -5.03
C SER A 364 9.53 32.77 -5.08
N TYR A 365 9.88 32.16 -6.20
CA TYR A 365 11.21 31.62 -6.45
C TYR A 365 11.93 32.47 -7.53
N PRO A 366 13.29 32.55 -7.48
CA PRO A 366 14.05 33.24 -8.49
C PRO A 366 13.74 32.73 -9.90
N ALA A 367 13.48 33.62 -10.84
CA ALA A 367 13.42 33.26 -12.24
C ALA A 367 14.83 33.01 -12.76
N ILE A 368 14.95 32.12 -13.76
CA ILE A 368 16.23 31.91 -14.43
C ILE A 368 16.42 33.04 -15.44
N GLU A 369 17.25 34.01 -15.10
CA GLU A 369 17.71 34.97 -16.06
C GLU A 369 18.76 34.35 -16.98
N MET A 370 18.46 34.27 -18.28
CA MET A 370 19.48 33.96 -19.29
C MET A 370 20.54 35.09 -19.25
N LYS A 371 21.72 34.82 -18.72
CA LYS A 371 22.88 35.67 -18.98
C LYS A 371 23.15 35.59 -20.46
N LYS A 372 22.71 36.62 -21.21
CA LYS A 372 23.22 36.88 -22.56
C LYS A 372 24.72 37.10 -22.41
N THR A 373 25.52 36.12 -22.74
CA THR A 373 26.97 36.25 -22.90
C THR A 373 27.17 37.22 -24.07
N ALA A 374 27.45 38.49 -23.74
CA ALA A 374 27.80 39.50 -24.72
C ALA A 374 29.13 39.08 -25.36
N GLY A 375 29.09 38.79 -26.67
CA GLY A 375 30.23 38.80 -27.53
C GLY A 375 30.82 37.45 -27.97
N LYS A 376 30.08 36.67 -28.70
CA LYS A 376 30.55 35.83 -29.83
C LYS A 376 29.32 35.52 -30.71
N GLU A 377 29.45 35.73 -32.02
CA GLU A 377 28.48 35.27 -33.01
C GLU A 377 28.47 33.71 -32.99
N GLU A 378 27.56 33.15 -32.22
CA GLU A 378 27.26 31.73 -32.25
C GLU A 378 26.29 31.45 -33.39
N THR A 379 26.55 30.41 -34.17
CA THR A 379 25.70 29.98 -35.29
C THR A 379 24.33 29.52 -34.79
N ALA A 380 23.30 29.66 -35.61
CA ALA A 380 21.90 29.35 -35.26
C ALA A 380 21.68 27.90 -34.74
N GLU A 381 22.62 26.97 -35.02
CA GLU A 381 22.60 25.60 -34.53
C GLU A 381 23.14 25.45 -33.10
N GLU A 382 23.99 26.37 -32.61
CA GLU A 382 24.49 26.38 -31.23
C GLU A 382 23.51 27.03 -30.26
N GLN A 383 22.64 27.96 -30.75
CA GLN A 383 21.61 28.61 -29.95
C GLN A 383 20.46 27.67 -29.56
N THR A 384 20.30 26.53 -30.24
CA THR A 384 19.26 25.52 -29.95
C THR A 384 19.67 24.54 -28.86
N LYS A 385 20.90 24.60 -28.33
CA LYS A 385 21.45 23.67 -27.35
C LYS A 385 21.71 24.22 -25.94
N GLN A 386 21.44 25.50 -25.69
CA GLN A 386 21.39 26.00 -24.30
C GLN A 386 20.00 25.67 -23.73
N SER A 387 19.91 24.51 -23.05
CA SER A 387 18.69 24.11 -22.36
C SER A 387 18.37 25.19 -21.30
N ILE A 388 17.28 25.88 -21.49
CA ILE A 388 16.64 26.71 -20.46
C ILE A 388 16.26 25.70 -19.37
N ALA A 389 16.72 25.90 -18.13
CA ALA A 389 16.27 25.06 -17.04
C ALA A 389 14.74 25.18 -16.94
N ASP A 390 14.08 24.07 -17.16
CA ASP A 390 12.63 23.96 -17.07
C ASP A 390 12.29 23.31 -15.72
N PHE A 391 11.34 23.91 -14.99
CA PHE A 391 10.84 23.38 -13.73
C PHE A 391 9.52 22.62 -13.90
N THR A 392 9.09 22.44 -15.14
CA THR A 392 7.87 21.68 -15.46
C THR A 392 8.08 20.22 -15.10
N PRO A 393 7.16 19.59 -14.35
CA PRO A 393 7.22 18.17 -14.08
C PRO A 393 7.15 17.33 -15.36
N GLU A 394 7.97 16.32 -15.46
CA GLU A 394 8.08 15.46 -16.63
C GLU A 394 7.55 14.05 -16.34
N ILE A 395 7.00 13.39 -17.35
CA ILE A 395 6.60 11.99 -17.30
C ILE A 395 7.48 11.21 -18.27
N LEU A 396 8.31 10.33 -17.73
CA LEU A 396 9.16 9.43 -18.51
C LEU A 396 8.42 8.10 -18.71
N LEU A 397 8.18 7.72 -19.96
CA LEU A 397 7.53 6.46 -20.33
C LEU A 397 8.51 5.56 -21.05
N ALA A 398 8.57 4.30 -20.62
CA ALA A 398 9.35 3.26 -21.30
C ALA A 398 8.45 2.08 -21.63
N ASP A 399 8.48 1.62 -22.87
CA ASP A 399 7.85 0.36 -23.27
C ASP A 399 8.79 -0.80 -23.00
N SER A 400 8.50 -1.60 -21.99
CA SER A 400 9.30 -2.78 -21.66
C SER A 400 9.12 -3.95 -22.63
N ASN A 401 8.18 -3.83 -23.57
CA ASN A 401 7.95 -4.85 -24.61
C ASN A 401 8.51 -4.43 -25.98
N ASP A 402 9.30 -3.35 -26.04
CA ASP A 402 9.97 -2.95 -27.29
C ASP A 402 10.93 -4.04 -27.74
N GLU A 403 10.81 -4.48 -29.01
CA GLU A 403 11.65 -5.52 -29.62
C GLU A 403 13.15 -5.18 -29.55
N LEU A 404 13.52 -3.90 -29.47
CA LEU A 404 14.90 -3.43 -29.31
C LEU A 404 15.51 -3.78 -27.93
N LEU A 405 14.67 -4.17 -26.96
CA LEU A 405 15.09 -4.56 -25.61
C LEU A 405 15.28 -6.09 -25.47
N GLU A 406 14.81 -6.87 -26.45
CA GLU A 406 14.82 -8.33 -26.44
C GLU A 406 16.22 -8.84 -26.40
N ASP A 407 17.14 -9.06 -26.07
CA ASP A 407 18.52 -9.53 -26.05
C ASP A 407 19.49 -8.53 -25.38
N THR A 408 18.96 -7.57 -24.62
CA THR A 408 19.79 -6.60 -23.91
C THR A 408 19.79 -6.86 -22.40
N GLU A 409 20.73 -6.24 -21.68
CA GLU A 409 20.74 -6.18 -20.20
C GLU A 409 19.48 -5.51 -19.61
N PHE A 410 18.58 -5.01 -20.46
CA PHE A 410 17.36 -4.29 -20.12
C PHE A 410 16.10 -5.17 -20.06
N SER A 411 16.23 -6.48 -20.19
CA SER A 411 15.10 -7.42 -20.12
C SER A 411 14.39 -7.43 -18.76
N ASP A 412 15.07 -7.00 -17.70
CA ASP A 412 14.45 -6.78 -16.39
C ASP A 412 13.91 -5.35 -16.25
N LYS A 413 12.59 -5.22 -16.00
CA LYS A 413 11.89 -3.95 -15.87
C LYS A 413 12.49 -3.02 -14.81
N LYS A 414 12.99 -3.57 -13.71
CA LYS A 414 13.58 -2.78 -12.61
C LYS A 414 14.91 -2.17 -13.03
N THR A 415 15.72 -2.94 -13.73
CA THR A 415 17.02 -2.48 -14.27
C THR A 415 16.81 -1.40 -15.34
N LEU A 416 15.81 -1.56 -16.21
CA LEU A 416 15.44 -0.56 -17.21
C LEU A 416 15.03 0.75 -16.54
N GLU A 417 14.10 0.71 -15.59
CA GLU A 417 13.63 1.89 -14.86
C GLU A 417 14.77 2.58 -14.11
N ALA A 418 15.62 1.81 -13.42
CA ALA A 418 16.76 2.35 -12.69
C ALA A 418 17.78 3.05 -13.60
N LYS A 419 18.00 2.55 -14.83
CA LYS A 419 18.89 3.18 -15.82
C LYS A 419 18.29 4.47 -16.39
N ILE A 420 16.97 4.50 -16.65
CA ILE A 420 16.28 5.72 -17.07
C ILE A 420 16.42 6.80 -15.98
N VAL A 421 16.17 6.44 -14.73
CA VAL A 421 16.36 7.33 -13.59
C VAL A 421 17.81 7.83 -13.49
N ALA A 422 18.81 6.96 -13.74
CA ALA A 422 20.21 7.35 -13.72
C ALA A 422 20.56 8.37 -14.81
N GLU A 423 20.04 8.19 -16.03
CA GLU A 423 20.24 9.16 -17.13
C GLU A 423 19.57 10.50 -16.81
N GLU A 424 18.35 10.46 -16.28
CA GLU A 424 17.63 11.68 -15.90
C GLU A 424 18.37 12.44 -14.78
N ILE A 425 18.86 11.75 -13.76
CA ILE A 425 19.69 12.39 -12.72
C ILE A 425 20.94 13.04 -13.34
N ARG A 426 21.62 12.39 -14.27
CA ARG A 426 22.79 12.98 -14.95
C ARG A 426 22.42 14.21 -15.77
N HIS A 427 21.24 14.21 -16.39
CA HIS A 427 20.71 15.35 -17.10
C HIS A 427 20.43 16.50 -16.14
N LEU A 428 19.66 16.27 -15.08
CA LEU A 428 19.31 17.26 -14.08
C LEU A 428 20.53 17.86 -13.37
N MET A 429 21.53 17.07 -13.06
CA MET A 429 22.79 17.57 -12.47
C MET A 429 23.53 18.58 -13.34
N LYS A 430 23.31 18.57 -14.66
CA LYS A 430 23.94 19.49 -15.61
C LYS A 430 23.08 20.71 -15.92
N THR A 431 21.76 20.53 -15.89
CA THR A 431 20.80 21.51 -16.41
C THR A 431 19.98 22.19 -15.33
N GLN A 432 19.71 21.52 -14.19
CA GLN A 432 18.75 21.96 -13.21
C GLN A 432 19.40 22.71 -12.04
N PRO A 433 19.19 24.02 -11.88
CA PRO A 433 19.59 24.74 -10.69
C PRO A 433 18.57 24.51 -9.55
N VAL A 434 19.05 24.62 -8.33
CA VAL A 434 18.26 24.48 -7.09
C VAL A 434 18.34 25.77 -6.29
N THR A 435 17.22 26.22 -5.73
CA THR A 435 17.21 27.38 -4.83
C THR A 435 17.80 26.98 -3.48
N ASP A 436 18.86 27.66 -3.05
CA ASP A 436 19.44 27.46 -1.74
C ASP A 436 18.53 28.04 -0.66
N LYS A 437 18.18 27.22 0.35
CA LYS A 437 17.25 27.62 1.40
C LYS A 437 17.77 28.75 2.32
N ALA A 438 19.09 28.84 2.46
CA ALA A 438 19.69 29.83 3.37
C ALA A 438 19.83 31.20 2.71
N THR A 439 20.15 31.25 1.42
CA THR A 439 20.42 32.49 0.69
C THR A 439 19.26 32.93 -0.20
N GLY A 440 18.38 32.02 -0.59
CA GLY A 440 17.32 32.28 -1.58
C GLY A 440 17.83 32.34 -3.02
N GLU A 441 19.13 32.10 -3.26
CA GLU A 441 19.77 32.18 -4.58
C GLU A 441 19.80 30.83 -5.29
N LEU A 442 19.92 30.84 -6.61
CA LEU A 442 20.08 29.64 -7.42
C LEU A 442 21.53 29.14 -7.34
N ARG A 443 21.70 27.85 -7.12
CA ARG A 443 22.98 27.12 -7.18
C ARG A 443 22.85 25.87 -8.05
N ALA A 444 23.97 25.30 -8.46
CA ALA A 444 23.98 23.99 -9.11
C ALA A 444 23.39 22.91 -8.19
N ALA A 445 22.68 21.96 -8.79
CA ALA A 445 22.15 20.80 -8.09
C ALA A 445 23.25 19.92 -7.50
N ARG A 446 22.96 19.25 -6.40
CA ARG A 446 23.78 18.22 -5.76
C ARG A 446 22.99 16.93 -5.70
N TYR A 447 23.64 15.80 -5.65
CA TYR A 447 22.95 14.51 -5.48
C TYR A 447 22.07 14.47 -4.21
N SER A 448 22.45 15.17 -3.15
CA SER A 448 21.67 15.31 -1.92
C SER A 448 20.37 16.13 -2.06
N ASP A 449 20.17 16.81 -3.17
CA ASP A 449 18.93 17.55 -3.46
C ASP A 449 17.89 16.65 -4.15
N ILE A 450 18.25 15.43 -4.52
CA ILE A 450 17.42 14.51 -5.29
C ILE A 450 16.90 13.42 -4.37
N VAL A 451 15.61 13.17 -4.41
CA VAL A 451 14.93 12.09 -3.68
C VAL A 451 14.12 11.24 -4.65
N ILE A 452 14.26 9.92 -4.53
CA ILE A 452 13.47 8.95 -5.28
C ILE A 452 12.43 8.35 -4.34
N LEU A 453 11.15 8.51 -4.69
CA LEU A 453 10.04 7.97 -3.92
C LEU A 453 9.50 6.72 -4.61
N LEU A 454 9.42 5.62 -3.86
CA LEU A 454 8.87 4.35 -4.32
C LEU A 454 7.63 3.99 -3.52
N ARG A 455 6.67 3.32 -4.15
CA ARG A 455 5.50 2.80 -3.44
C ARG A 455 5.86 1.75 -2.38
N SER A 456 6.86 0.92 -2.68
CA SER A 456 7.42 -0.08 -1.76
C SER A 456 8.93 -0.15 -1.96
N LEU A 457 9.67 -0.17 -0.87
CA LEU A 457 11.13 -0.37 -0.92
C LEU A 457 11.49 -1.82 -1.21
N SER A 458 10.65 -2.77 -0.77
CA SER A 458 10.92 -4.20 -0.91
C SER A 458 11.04 -4.61 -2.37
N GLY A 459 12.18 -5.18 -2.71
CA GLY A 459 12.49 -5.72 -4.03
C GLY A 459 12.78 -4.67 -5.12
N TRP A 460 12.76 -3.35 -4.82
CA TRP A 460 13.10 -2.28 -5.76
C TRP A 460 14.31 -1.45 -5.31
N ALA A 461 14.36 -1.10 -4.01
CA ALA A 461 15.33 -0.16 -3.52
C ALA A 461 16.77 -0.63 -3.68
N ASP A 462 17.05 -1.90 -3.38
CA ASP A 462 18.40 -2.46 -3.45
C ASP A 462 18.91 -2.49 -4.90
N SER A 463 18.08 -2.95 -5.85
CA SER A 463 18.41 -2.95 -7.28
C SER A 463 18.63 -1.53 -7.82
N LEU A 464 17.79 -0.58 -7.41
CA LEU A 464 17.93 0.81 -7.82
C LEU A 464 19.23 1.43 -7.30
N VAL A 465 19.56 1.22 -6.02
CA VAL A 465 20.79 1.71 -5.40
C VAL A 465 22.02 1.07 -6.06
N GLU A 466 21.98 -0.23 -6.38
CA GLU A 466 23.05 -0.92 -7.06
C GLU A 466 23.32 -0.32 -8.46
N VAL A 467 22.27 -0.15 -9.26
CA VAL A 467 22.38 0.44 -10.60
C VAL A 467 22.88 1.88 -10.54
N LEU A 468 22.38 2.71 -9.62
CA LEU A 468 22.80 4.11 -9.46
C LEU A 468 24.28 4.19 -9.06
N ASN A 469 24.71 3.44 -8.05
CA ASN A 469 26.10 3.42 -7.59
C ASN A 469 27.04 2.88 -8.69
N GLY A 470 26.64 1.82 -9.41
CA GLY A 470 27.37 1.30 -10.56
C GLY A 470 27.53 2.31 -11.71
N ASN A 471 26.61 3.27 -11.81
CA ASN A 471 26.65 4.38 -12.74
C ASN A 471 27.34 5.65 -12.18
N GLY A 472 28.00 5.57 -11.02
CA GLY A 472 28.72 6.67 -10.39
C GLY A 472 27.82 7.72 -9.73
N ILE A 473 26.55 7.41 -9.48
CA ILE A 473 25.58 8.27 -8.78
C ILE A 473 25.48 7.77 -7.34
N PRO A 474 25.99 8.51 -6.33
CA PRO A 474 25.93 8.07 -4.94
C PRO A 474 24.49 8.03 -4.45
N ALA A 475 24.00 6.85 -4.19
CA ALA A 475 22.65 6.60 -3.70
C ALA A 475 22.67 5.69 -2.47
N HIS A 476 21.73 5.90 -1.55
CA HIS A 476 21.52 5.03 -0.40
C HIS A 476 20.03 4.95 -0.05
N THR A 477 19.64 3.89 0.61
CA THR A 477 18.30 3.72 1.16
C THR A 477 18.39 3.40 2.65
N VAL A 478 17.40 3.88 3.41
CA VAL A 478 17.21 3.49 4.81
C VAL A 478 16.37 2.20 4.81
N SER A 479 17.01 1.09 4.42
CA SER A 479 16.38 -0.23 4.48
C SER A 479 16.86 -0.95 5.73
N SER A 480 15.92 -1.45 6.53
CA SER A 480 16.20 -2.40 7.63
C SER A 480 16.22 -3.85 7.12
N THR A 481 15.87 -4.08 5.84
CA THR A 481 15.91 -5.38 5.19
C THR A 481 17.28 -5.58 4.54
N GLY A 482 17.90 -6.73 4.77
CA GLY A 482 19.17 -7.05 4.12
C GLY A 482 20.34 -7.28 5.07
N TYR A 483 20.27 -6.87 6.35
CA TYR A 483 21.35 -7.12 7.30
C TYR A 483 21.76 -8.61 7.34
N PHE A 484 20.78 -9.49 7.43
CA PHE A 484 21.01 -10.94 7.40
C PHE A 484 21.31 -11.51 6.02
N SER A 485 21.18 -10.73 4.94
CA SER A 485 21.52 -11.14 3.56
C SER A 485 22.92 -10.72 3.13
N THR A 486 23.59 -9.87 3.92
CA THR A 486 24.97 -9.46 3.59
C THR A 486 25.91 -10.65 3.66
N VAL A 487 26.90 -10.68 2.78
CA VAL A 487 27.86 -11.79 2.66
C VAL A 487 28.57 -12.04 3.99
N GLU A 488 28.93 -10.99 4.70
CA GLU A 488 29.61 -11.05 5.99
C GLU A 488 28.75 -11.74 7.06
N VAL A 489 27.48 -11.34 7.17
CA VAL A 489 26.55 -11.92 8.14
C VAL A 489 26.21 -13.36 7.75
N GLN A 490 25.96 -13.65 6.46
CA GLN A 490 25.70 -15.01 5.99
C GLN A 490 26.91 -15.92 6.21
N THR A 491 28.14 -15.41 6.08
CA THR A 491 29.35 -16.15 6.39
C THR A 491 29.43 -16.53 7.86
N VAL A 492 29.16 -15.56 8.76
CA VAL A 492 29.14 -15.84 10.22
C VAL A 492 28.01 -16.80 10.57
N LEU A 493 26.81 -16.62 10.00
CA LEU A 493 25.69 -17.56 10.19
C LEU A 493 26.01 -18.97 9.69
N SER A 494 26.71 -19.07 8.56
CA SER A 494 27.18 -20.36 8.03
C SER A 494 28.18 -21.02 8.99
N MET A 495 29.09 -20.27 9.55
CA MET A 495 30.01 -20.77 10.58
C MET A 495 29.26 -21.26 11.84
N LEU A 496 28.27 -20.48 12.33
CA LEU A 496 27.45 -20.90 13.46
C LEU A 496 26.65 -22.17 13.17
N ARG A 497 26.12 -22.33 11.94
CA ARG A 497 25.45 -23.54 11.48
C ARG A 497 26.37 -24.77 11.48
N LEU A 498 27.65 -24.59 11.09
CA LEU A 498 28.64 -25.67 11.10
C LEU A 498 29.04 -26.06 12.54
N LEU A 499 29.07 -25.11 13.46
CA LEU A 499 29.33 -25.40 14.87
C LEU A 499 28.19 -26.20 15.50
N ASP A 500 26.95 -25.96 15.07
CA ASP A 500 25.76 -26.72 15.51
C ASP A 500 25.70 -28.09 14.80
N ASN A 501 25.89 -28.11 13.47
CA ASN A 501 25.89 -29.33 12.67
C ASN A 501 26.91 -29.24 11.52
N PRO A 502 28.08 -29.92 11.61
CA PRO A 502 29.11 -29.88 10.57
C PRO A 502 28.73 -30.59 9.26
N ARG A 503 27.63 -31.36 9.23
CA ARG A 503 27.18 -32.14 8.08
C ARG A 503 26.30 -31.33 7.14
N GLN A 504 26.75 -30.13 6.75
CA GLN A 504 26.02 -29.23 5.87
C GLN A 504 26.93 -28.69 4.76
N ASP A 505 26.70 -29.14 3.52
CA ASP A 505 27.56 -28.84 2.37
C ASP A 505 27.64 -27.35 2.03
N ILE A 506 26.47 -26.66 1.98
CA ILE A 506 26.41 -25.23 1.60
C ILE A 506 27.08 -24.34 2.64
N PRO A 507 26.79 -24.44 3.94
CA PRO A 507 27.53 -23.73 4.96
C PRO A 507 29.03 -24.03 4.97
N MET A 508 29.42 -25.28 4.73
CA MET A 508 30.83 -25.70 4.65
C MET A 508 31.54 -24.98 3.50
N ALA A 509 31.01 -25.04 2.30
CA ALA A 509 31.58 -24.34 1.14
C ALA A 509 31.65 -22.81 1.35
N ALA A 510 30.60 -22.22 1.94
CA ALA A 510 30.56 -20.79 2.24
C ALA A 510 31.65 -20.35 3.22
N VAL A 511 31.90 -21.12 4.27
CA VAL A 511 32.97 -20.82 5.26
C VAL A 511 34.34 -21.04 4.67
N LEU A 512 34.55 -22.12 3.94
CA LEU A 512 35.85 -22.42 3.31
C LEU A 512 36.25 -21.38 2.27
N ARG A 513 35.29 -20.86 1.49
CA ARG A 513 35.52 -19.77 0.54
C ARG A 513 35.76 -18.40 1.22
N SER A 514 35.29 -18.24 2.42
CA SER A 514 35.36 -16.96 3.11
C SER A 514 36.77 -16.59 3.58
N PRO A 515 37.03 -15.31 3.94
CA PRO A 515 38.30 -14.90 4.55
C PRO A 515 38.69 -15.68 5.81
N MET A 516 37.77 -16.45 6.41
CA MET A 516 38.08 -17.29 7.58
C MET A 516 38.97 -18.48 7.24
N ALA A 517 38.79 -19.11 6.07
CA ALA A 517 39.59 -20.21 5.60
C ALA A 517 40.41 -19.84 4.33
N GLY A 518 39.89 -18.99 3.44
CA GLY A 518 40.61 -18.38 2.34
C GLY A 518 40.80 -19.27 1.13
N LEU A 519 40.03 -20.36 0.99
CA LEU A 519 40.14 -21.25 -0.19
C LEU A 519 39.60 -20.58 -1.46
N THR A 520 40.23 -20.82 -2.57
CA THR A 520 39.80 -20.38 -3.91
C THR A 520 38.70 -21.28 -4.47
N ASP A 521 38.01 -20.82 -5.52
CA ASP A 521 36.97 -21.62 -6.19
C ASP A 521 37.58 -22.88 -6.85
N GLU A 522 38.81 -22.79 -7.33
CA GLU A 522 39.55 -23.92 -7.89
C GLU A 522 39.88 -24.98 -6.81
N GLU A 523 40.32 -24.55 -5.63
CA GLU A 523 40.62 -25.46 -4.52
C GLU A 523 39.34 -26.16 -4.00
N LEU A 524 38.23 -25.43 -3.90
CA LEU A 524 36.92 -26.02 -3.57
C LEU A 524 36.44 -27.02 -4.65
N ALA A 525 36.70 -26.72 -5.92
CA ALA A 525 36.39 -27.64 -7.02
C ALA A 525 37.24 -28.93 -6.96
N VAL A 526 38.52 -28.83 -6.62
CA VAL A 526 39.40 -30.01 -6.43
C VAL A 526 38.86 -30.89 -5.28
N LEU A 527 38.52 -30.31 -4.13
CA LEU A 527 37.91 -31.03 -3.00
C LEU A 527 36.64 -31.79 -3.41
N ARG A 528 35.85 -31.23 -4.32
CA ARG A 528 34.62 -31.87 -4.82
C ARG A 528 34.89 -32.97 -5.84
N LEU A 529 35.98 -32.85 -6.60
CA LEU A 529 36.31 -33.77 -7.68
C LEU A 529 37.05 -35.04 -7.21
N GLU A 530 37.68 -35.02 -6.03
CA GLU A 530 38.40 -36.19 -5.48
C GLU A 530 37.47 -37.36 -5.18
N ASP A 531 36.25 -37.11 -4.62
CA ASP A 531 35.17 -38.08 -4.60
C ASP A 531 33.81 -37.40 -4.78
N GLY A 532 33.31 -37.39 -6.01
CA GLY A 532 32.00 -36.83 -6.36
C GLY A 532 30.80 -37.65 -5.88
N SER A 533 31.04 -38.83 -5.29
CA SER A 533 29.97 -39.73 -4.81
C SER A 533 29.56 -39.48 -3.37
N VAL A 534 30.40 -38.82 -2.57
CA VAL A 534 30.11 -38.48 -1.16
C VAL A 534 29.64 -37.05 -1.00
N PRO A 535 28.92 -36.70 0.05
CA PRO A 535 28.60 -35.33 0.41
C PRO A 535 29.86 -34.47 0.57
N PHE A 536 29.79 -33.18 0.20
CA PHE A 536 30.95 -32.29 0.21
C PHE A 536 31.61 -32.17 1.59
N HIS A 537 30.81 -32.10 2.65
CA HIS A 537 31.31 -32.02 4.03
C HIS A 537 32.09 -33.30 4.44
N GLU A 538 31.71 -34.49 3.94
CA GLU A 538 32.45 -35.72 4.22
C GLU A 538 33.80 -35.70 3.50
N ALA A 539 33.84 -35.31 2.24
CA ALA A 539 35.09 -35.18 1.49
C ALA A 539 36.09 -34.19 2.16
N VAL A 540 35.58 -33.07 2.68
CA VAL A 540 36.39 -32.10 3.43
C VAL A 540 36.91 -32.69 4.74
N LEU A 541 36.12 -33.44 5.48
CA LEU A 541 36.50 -34.05 6.77
C LEU A 541 37.51 -35.16 6.55
N GLU A 542 37.31 -36.04 5.53
CA GLU A 542 38.27 -37.10 5.18
C GLU A 542 39.62 -36.56 4.77
N LEU A 543 39.65 -35.48 3.98
CA LEU A 543 40.90 -34.83 3.64
C LEU A 543 41.60 -34.23 4.85
N ALA A 544 40.85 -33.57 5.76
CA ALA A 544 41.37 -33.00 6.98
C ALA A 544 41.92 -34.08 7.94
N GLU A 545 41.28 -35.23 8.06
CA GLU A 545 41.75 -36.39 8.84
C GLU A 545 42.96 -37.05 8.20
N GLY A 546 42.97 -37.22 6.89
CA GLY A 546 44.12 -37.77 6.14
C GLY A 546 45.39 -36.92 6.23
N LEU A 547 45.25 -35.61 6.33
CA LEU A 547 46.36 -34.68 6.58
C LEU A 547 46.96 -34.80 7.99
N TYR A 548 46.21 -35.35 8.96
CA TYR A 548 46.68 -35.63 10.33
C TYR A 548 47.41 -37.00 10.43
N GLU A 549 47.10 -37.96 9.54
CA GLU A 549 47.71 -39.30 9.55
C GLU A 549 49.02 -39.39 8.73
N GLU A 550 49.24 -38.54 7.72
CA GLU A 550 50.48 -38.44 6.98
C GLU A 550 51.40 -37.39 7.61
N ASP A 551 52.38 -37.89 8.39
CA ASP A 551 53.53 -37.09 8.84
C ASP A 551 54.18 -36.37 7.68
N GLY A 552 54.01 -35.08 7.61
CA GLY A 552 54.87 -34.11 6.92
C GLY A 552 55.10 -34.29 5.43
N GLN A 553 54.64 -33.38 4.68
CA GLN A 553 54.90 -33.00 3.29
C GLN A 553 53.85 -33.38 2.26
N LYS A 554 52.74 -32.67 2.26
CA LYS A 554 52.19 -32.05 1.06
C LYS A 554 51.80 -30.63 1.40
N GLU A 555 52.67 -29.70 1.08
CA GLU A 555 52.31 -28.28 0.98
C GLU A 555 51.22 -28.16 -0.10
N ILE A 556 50.04 -27.81 0.31
CA ILE A 556 49.04 -27.21 -0.56
C ILE A 556 49.51 -25.77 -0.74
N SER A 557 50.20 -25.53 -1.87
CA SER A 557 50.64 -24.20 -2.28
C SER A 557 49.48 -23.36 -2.80
#